data_f288dfec0b5403e6b5b860e6181745f7
#
_entry.id   f288dfec0b5403e6b5b860e6181745f7
#
_cell.length_a   1.000
_cell.length_b   1.000
_cell.length_c   1.000
_cell.angle_alpha   90.00
_cell.angle_beta   90.00
_cell.angle_gamma   90.00
#
_symmetry.space_group_name_H-M   'P 1'
#
loop_
_entity.id
_entity.type
_entity.pdbx_description
1 polymer ?
#
loop_
_entity_poly.entity_id
_entity_poly.type
_entity_poly.pdbx_seq_one_letter_code
_entity_poly.pdbx_strand_id
1 'polypeptide(L)'
;FCIPIVTIGPAIAGMTRVLRNYRLEKNAFIFHDFWKGFSRNLKQSIPIGLLDILFAVSAYAALQVYPAMYKNSGSIIYIILCVISVSFALTLLMMNFYIFPMIVATDLSLANIIKNSFFLTCVGLKKNVITLLVVVFVVLLLGVMIVLHPLSAIIIPIWPISFLGFLIMFNSYPLIQKYVIDPYYEERGESNPEYAYLEPLDEEDAIFTDMGGKEAPIASSKEKSGGSKSK
;
A
#
# COMPACT_ATOMS: atom_id res chain seq x y z
N PHE A 1 18.53 20.97 -3.93
CA PHE A 1 17.67 20.78 -2.74
C PHE A 1 16.19 20.54 -3.08
N CYS A 2 15.67 20.93 -4.24
CA CYS A 2 14.28 20.68 -4.63
C CYS A 2 14.01 19.25 -5.14
N ILE A 3 15.02 18.52 -5.60
CA ILE A 3 14.86 17.16 -6.16
C ILE A 3 14.28 16.16 -5.15
N PRO A 4 14.74 16.08 -3.88
CA PRO A 4 14.18 15.12 -2.93
C PRO A 4 12.69 15.32 -2.63
N ILE A 5 12.22 16.57 -2.57
CA ILE A 5 10.81 16.90 -2.29
C ILE A 5 9.90 16.43 -3.42
N VAL A 6 10.28 16.67 -4.67
CA VAL A 6 9.51 16.28 -5.86
C VAL A 6 9.48 14.75 -6.02
N THR A 7 10.55 14.07 -5.60
CA THR A 7 10.68 12.60 -5.78
C THR A 7 10.04 11.77 -4.66
N ILE A 8 9.56 12.39 -3.57
CA ILE A 8 8.90 11.65 -2.47
C ILE A 8 7.70 10.83 -3.00
N GLY A 9 6.79 11.44 -3.76
CA GLY A 9 5.65 10.74 -4.34
C GLY A 9 6.04 9.55 -5.21
N PRO A 10 6.90 9.73 -6.22
CA PRO A 10 7.42 8.63 -7.02
C PRO A 10 8.16 7.54 -6.22
N ALA A 11 8.92 7.92 -5.19
CA ALA A 11 9.60 6.95 -4.33
C ALA A 11 8.60 6.08 -3.54
N ILE A 12 7.51 6.68 -3.03
CA ILE A 12 6.42 5.94 -2.38
C ILE A 12 5.75 5.02 -3.40
N ALA A 13 5.48 5.47 -4.63
CA ALA A 13 4.91 4.63 -5.68
C ALA A 13 5.82 3.44 -6.05
N GLY A 14 7.13 3.67 -6.13
CA GLY A 14 8.14 2.62 -6.34
C GLY A 14 8.11 1.57 -5.21
N MET A 15 8.16 2.01 -3.97
CA MET A 15 8.06 1.14 -2.79
C MET A 15 6.72 0.37 -2.79
N THR A 16 5.62 1.05 -3.04
CA THR A 16 4.28 0.45 -3.08
C THR A 16 4.18 -0.67 -4.12
N ARG A 17 4.83 -0.54 -5.28
CA ARG A 17 4.89 -1.59 -6.29
C ARG A 17 5.59 -2.84 -5.79
N VAL A 18 6.73 -2.69 -5.13
CA VAL A 18 7.47 -3.82 -4.53
C VAL A 18 6.59 -4.51 -3.47
N LEU A 19 5.99 -3.73 -2.57
CA LEU A 19 5.12 -4.25 -1.50
C LEU A 19 3.87 -4.94 -2.04
N ARG A 20 3.29 -4.44 -3.15
CA ARG A 20 2.18 -5.09 -3.84
C ARG A 20 2.60 -6.45 -4.40
N ASN A 21 3.78 -6.55 -5.03
CA ASN A 21 4.27 -7.82 -5.53
C ASN A 21 4.44 -8.84 -4.40
N TYR A 22 5.00 -8.44 -3.25
CA TYR A 22 5.05 -9.29 -2.06
C TYR A 22 3.68 -9.70 -1.55
N ARG A 23 2.70 -8.78 -1.56
CA ARG A 23 1.32 -9.09 -1.13
C ARG A 23 0.62 -10.10 -2.05
N LEU A 24 0.95 -10.09 -3.34
CA LEU A 24 0.41 -11.01 -4.35
C LEU A 24 1.28 -12.27 -4.54
N GLU A 25 2.25 -12.50 -3.65
CA GLU A 25 3.18 -13.64 -3.70
C GLU A 25 3.94 -13.78 -5.03
N LYS A 26 4.06 -12.67 -5.77
CA LYS A 26 4.82 -12.61 -7.01
C LYS A 26 6.32 -12.54 -6.73
N ASN A 27 7.12 -13.12 -7.62
CA ASN A 27 8.57 -12.92 -7.61
C ASN A 27 8.89 -11.43 -7.72
N ALA A 28 9.43 -10.84 -6.66
CA ALA A 28 9.74 -9.42 -6.60
C ALA A 28 11.24 -9.18 -6.77
N PHE A 29 11.61 -8.51 -7.86
CA PHE A 29 12.96 -8.00 -8.07
C PHE A 29 13.03 -6.56 -7.55
N ILE A 30 13.45 -6.39 -6.29
CA ILE A 30 13.31 -5.14 -5.52
C ILE A 30 13.72 -3.90 -6.32
N PHE A 31 14.94 -3.85 -6.86
CA PHE A 31 15.45 -2.68 -7.60
C PHE A 31 14.71 -2.46 -8.91
N HIS A 32 14.44 -3.53 -9.67
CA HIS A 32 13.74 -3.44 -10.94
C HIS A 32 12.29 -2.97 -10.74
N ASP A 33 11.57 -3.58 -9.80
CA ASP A 33 10.18 -3.24 -9.52
C ASP A 33 10.04 -1.86 -8.91
N PHE A 34 10.96 -1.47 -8.00
CA PHE A 34 11.00 -0.12 -7.47
C PHE A 34 11.16 0.91 -8.58
N TRP A 35 12.19 0.74 -9.43
CA TRP A 35 12.46 1.68 -10.52
C TRP A 35 11.33 1.74 -11.55
N LYS A 36 10.73 0.61 -11.86
CA LYS A 36 9.57 0.52 -12.74
C LYS A 36 8.34 1.21 -12.12
N GLY A 37 8.10 1.04 -10.82
CA GLY A 37 7.03 1.74 -10.10
C GLY A 37 7.26 3.25 -10.03
N PHE A 38 8.51 3.66 -9.74
CA PHE A 38 8.94 5.04 -9.69
C PHE A 38 8.74 5.75 -11.04
N SER A 39 9.31 5.21 -12.12
CA SER A 39 9.34 5.88 -13.43
C SER A 39 7.99 5.87 -14.15
N ARG A 40 7.23 4.77 -14.05
CA ARG A 40 5.93 4.65 -14.73
C ARG A 40 4.89 5.62 -14.16
N ASN A 41 4.94 5.87 -12.85
CA ASN A 41 3.89 6.59 -12.16
C ASN A 41 4.24 8.05 -11.83
N LEU A 42 5.31 8.62 -12.41
CA LEU A 42 5.76 9.99 -12.16
C LEU A 42 4.64 11.03 -12.30
N LYS A 43 3.85 10.94 -13.38
CA LYS A 43 2.80 11.92 -13.70
C LYS A 43 1.70 11.98 -12.63
N GLN A 44 1.39 10.87 -12.00
CA GLN A 44 0.32 10.79 -10.98
C GLN A 44 0.88 10.95 -9.57
N SER A 45 2.07 10.43 -9.29
CA SER A 45 2.64 10.42 -7.94
C SER A 45 3.29 11.75 -7.54
N ILE A 46 3.84 12.54 -8.48
CA ILE A 46 4.39 13.87 -8.17
C ILE A 46 3.34 14.82 -7.60
N PRO A 47 2.19 15.08 -8.27
CA PRO A 47 1.19 15.99 -7.72
C PRO A 47 0.64 15.52 -6.37
N ILE A 48 0.45 14.21 -6.17
CA ILE A 48 0.00 13.68 -4.88
C ILE A 48 1.07 13.91 -3.80
N GLY A 49 2.33 13.59 -4.06
CA GLY A 49 3.40 13.81 -3.09
C GLY A 49 3.57 15.28 -2.71
N LEU A 50 3.42 16.21 -3.66
CA LEU A 50 3.44 17.64 -3.37
C LEU A 50 2.23 18.10 -2.55
N LEU A 51 1.03 17.58 -2.86
CA LEU A 51 -0.17 17.83 -2.06
C LEU A 51 -0.01 17.31 -0.63
N ASP A 52 0.54 16.12 -0.44
CA ASP A 52 0.78 15.54 0.88
C ASP A 52 1.70 16.42 1.73
N ILE A 53 2.77 16.94 1.14
CA ILE A 53 3.68 17.87 1.82
C ILE A 53 2.96 19.17 2.18
N LEU A 54 2.21 19.75 1.25
CA LEU A 54 1.43 20.96 1.48
C LEU A 54 0.45 20.77 2.66
N PHE A 55 -0.28 19.66 2.68
CA PHE A 55 -1.22 19.35 3.76
C PHE A 55 -0.52 19.07 5.08
N ALA A 56 0.64 18.38 5.06
CA ALA A 56 1.42 18.15 6.28
C ALA A 56 1.91 19.47 6.90
N VAL A 57 2.43 20.38 6.06
CA VAL A 57 2.85 21.74 6.51
C VAL A 57 1.67 22.53 7.01
N SER A 58 0.52 22.49 6.33
CA SER A 58 -0.70 23.19 6.74
C SER A 58 -1.25 22.68 8.06
N ALA A 59 -1.24 21.36 8.27
CA ALA A 59 -1.67 20.75 9.53
C ALA A 59 -0.74 21.11 10.68
N TYR A 60 0.58 21.09 10.45
CA TYR A 60 1.56 21.53 11.43
C TYR A 60 1.36 23.01 11.81
N ALA A 61 1.19 23.89 10.82
CA ALA A 61 0.92 25.30 11.05
C ALA A 61 -0.37 25.51 11.84
N ALA A 62 -1.44 24.78 11.54
CA ALA A 62 -2.71 24.84 12.26
C ALA A 62 -2.57 24.47 13.73
N LEU A 63 -1.79 23.44 14.06
CA LEU A 63 -1.51 23.01 15.42
C LEU A 63 -0.68 24.04 16.22
N GLN A 64 0.11 24.89 15.57
CA GLN A 64 0.88 25.95 16.22
C GLN A 64 0.06 27.24 16.36
N VAL A 65 -0.59 27.65 15.28
CA VAL A 65 -1.22 28.96 15.15
C VAL A 65 -2.55 29.03 15.94
N TYR A 66 -3.46 28.06 15.75
CA TYR A 66 -4.79 28.16 16.35
C TYR A 66 -4.79 28.11 17.90
N PRO A 67 -4.01 27.25 18.58
CA PRO A 67 -3.91 27.28 20.03
C PRO A 67 -3.28 28.56 20.55
N ALA A 68 -2.30 29.15 19.84
CA ALA A 68 -1.72 30.43 20.21
C ALA A 68 -2.73 31.57 20.08
N MET A 69 -3.53 31.60 19.01
CA MET A 69 -4.60 32.59 18.82
C MET A 69 -5.69 32.44 19.87
N TYR A 70 -6.05 31.23 20.27
CA TYR A 70 -6.98 30.99 21.37
C TYR A 70 -6.48 31.57 22.69
N LYS A 71 -5.20 31.34 23.03
CA LYS A 71 -4.60 31.92 24.25
C LYS A 71 -4.65 33.44 24.29
N ASN A 72 -4.51 34.10 23.13
CA ASN A 72 -4.47 35.55 23.02
C ASN A 72 -5.87 36.19 23.02
N SER A 73 -6.86 35.54 22.38
CA SER A 73 -8.19 36.15 22.16
C SER A 73 -9.29 35.54 23.03
N GLY A 74 -9.08 34.35 23.61
CA GLY A 74 -10.10 33.60 24.34
C GLY A 74 -11.25 33.05 23.47
N SER A 75 -11.23 33.28 22.16
CA SER A 75 -12.32 32.91 21.26
C SER A 75 -12.28 31.41 20.88
N ILE A 76 -13.38 30.69 21.19
CA ILE A 76 -13.57 29.27 20.94
C ILE A 76 -13.47 28.91 19.43
N ILE A 77 -13.68 29.90 18.55
CA ILE A 77 -13.61 29.71 17.09
C ILE A 77 -12.27 29.10 16.65
N TYR A 78 -11.16 29.49 17.30
CA TYR A 78 -9.83 28.96 16.96
C TYR A 78 -9.66 27.48 17.32
N ILE A 79 -10.31 27.00 18.38
CA ILE A 79 -10.35 25.60 18.74
C ILE A 79 -11.13 24.81 17.67
N ILE A 80 -12.29 25.34 17.25
CA ILE A 80 -13.11 24.71 16.20
C ILE A 80 -12.32 24.61 14.90
N LEU A 81 -11.64 25.70 14.49
CA LEU A 81 -10.79 25.70 13.29
C LEU A 81 -9.64 24.69 13.39
N CYS A 82 -9.02 24.58 14.57
CA CYS A 82 -7.98 23.58 14.81
C CYS A 82 -8.51 22.15 14.63
N VAL A 83 -9.65 21.82 15.24
CA VAL A 83 -10.29 20.50 15.13
C VAL A 83 -10.64 20.17 13.68
N ILE A 84 -11.23 21.12 12.95
CA ILE A 84 -11.56 20.93 11.52
C ILE A 84 -10.29 20.65 10.70
N SER A 85 -9.23 21.45 10.91
CA SER A 85 -7.97 21.28 10.18
C SER A 85 -7.31 19.92 10.44
N VAL A 86 -7.29 19.50 11.70
CA VAL A 86 -6.74 18.19 12.10
C VAL A 86 -7.59 17.04 11.53
N SER A 87 -8.91 17.14 11.61
CA SER A 87 -9.81 16.12 11.06
C SER A 87 -9.65 15.96 9.54
N PHE A 88 -9.48 17.07 8.84
CA PHE A 88 -9.20 17.07 7.40
C PHE A 88 -7.86 16.41 7.08
N ALA A 89 -6.81 16.78 7.82
CA ALA A 89 -5.48 16.18 7.65
C ALA A 89 -5.49 14.65 7.91
N LEU A 90 -6.20 14.19 8.95
CA LEU A 90 -6.37 12.76 9.24
C LEU A 90 -7.11 12.02 8.13
N THR A 91 -8.16 12.63 7.55
CA THR A 91 -8.89 12.05 6.43
C THR A 91 -7.99 11.87 5.21
N LEU A 92 -7.19 12.90 4.87
CA LEU A 92 -6.22 12.83 3.78
C LEU A 92 -5.14 11.77 4.03
N LEU A 93 -4.64 11.68 5.25
CA LEU A 93 -3.67 10.65 5.63
C LEU A 93 -4.24 9.23 5.43
N MET A 94 -5.51 9.00 5.82
CA MET A 94 -6.18 7.72 5.57
C MET A 94 -6.44 7.47 4.08
N MET A 95 -6.73 8.51 3.29
CA MET A 95 -6.86 8.38 1.83
C MET A 95 -5.57 7.90 1.18
N ASN A 96 -4.42 8.32 1.69
CA ASN A 96 -3.11 7.89 1.19
C ASN A 96 -2.86 6.37 1.34
N PHE A 97 -3.53 5.70 2.26
CA PHE A 97 -3.50 4.23 2.35
C PHE A 97 -4.03 3.55 1.08
N TYR A 98 -4.83 4.26 0.28
CA TYR A 98 -5.44 3.76 -0.96
C TYR A 98 -4.87 4.42 -2.21
N ILE A 99 -4.49 5.70 -2.16
CA ILE A 99 -4.04 6.48 -3.33
C ILE A 99 -2.85 5.80 -4.00
N PHE A 100 -1.73 5.60 -3.28
CA PHE A 100 -0.53 5.01 -3.84
C PHE A 100 -0.70 3.55 -4.30
N PRO A 101 -1.38 2.67 -3.56
CA PRO A 101 -1.72 1.35 -4.07
C PRO A 101 -2.54 1.38 -5.36
N MET A 102 -3.53 2.27 -5.51
CA MET A 102 -4.31 2.39 -6.75
C MET A 102 -3.49 2.98 -7.90
N ILE A 103 -2.63 3.97 -7.67
CA ILE A 103 -1.71 4.49 -8.70
C ILE A 103 -0.87 3.36 -9.31
N VAL A 104 -0.47 2.39 -8.49
CA VAL A 104 0.39 1.29 -8.92
C VAL A 104 -0.41 0.12 -9.52
N ALA A 105 -1.61 -0.12 -9.01
CA ALA A 105 -2.41 -1.29 -9.35
C ALA A 105 -3.36 -1.08 -10.52
N THR A 106 -3.76 0.18 -10.80
CA THR A 106 -4.81 0.49 -11.78
C THR A 106 -4.36 1.54 -12.79
N ASP A 107 -5.01 1.59 -13.94
CA ASP A 107 -4.79 2.63 -14.96
C ASP A 107 -5.86 3.75 -14.86
N LEU A 108 -6.40 3.98 -13.65
CA LEU A 108 -7.41 5.01 -13.41
C LEU A 108 -6.83 6.43 -13.54
N SER A 109 -7.69 7.38 -13.92
CA SER A 109 -7.32 8.81 -13.86
C SER A 109 -7.14 9.27 -12.42
N LEU A 110 -6.30 10.28 -12.19
CA LEU A 110 -6.00 10.79 -10.85
C LEU A 110 -7.27 11.23 -10.10
N ALA A 111 -8.22 11.85 -10.80
CA ALA A 111 -9.50 12.26 -10.21
C ALA A 111 -10.31 11.05 -9.70
N ASN A 112 -10.35 9.96 -10.48
CA ASN A 112 -11.02 8.72 -10.08
C ASN A 112 -10.31 8.04 -8.90
N ILE A 113 -8.97 8.08 -8.88
CA ILE A 113 -8.18 7.56 -7.75
C ILE A 113 -8.53 8.32 -6.46
N ILE A 114 -8.57 9.65 -6.49
CA ILE A 114 -8.93 10.46 -5.32
C ILE A 114 -10.37 10.17 -4.87
N LYS A 115 -11.33 10.11 -5.80
CA LYS A 115 -12.73 9.80 -5.50
C LYS A 115 -12.87 8.41 -4.87
N ASN A 116 -12.26 7.40 -5.45
CA ASN A 116 -12.31 6.03 -4.95
C ASN A 116 -11.58 5.91 -3.59
N SER A 117 -10.45 6.62 -3.40
CA SER A 117 -9.74 6.64 -2.12
C SER A 117 -10.59 7.23 -1.01
N PHE A 118 -11.33 8.30 -1.27
CA PHE A 118 -12.25 8.87 -0.30
C PHE A 118 -13.37 7.86 0.06
N PHE A 119 -13.97 7.25 -0.95
CA PHE A 119 -14.99 6.21 -0.74
C PHE A 119 -14.46 5.03 0.09
N LEU A 120 -13.28 4.50 -0.26
CA LEU A 120 -12.63 3.39 0.46
C LEU A 120 -12.23 3.78 1.88
N THR A 121 -11.86 5.04 2.10
CA THR A 121 -11.59 5.57 3.45
C THR A 121 -12.84 5.50 4.32
N CYS A 122 -14.00 5.85 3.79
CA CYS A 122 -15.27 5.77 4.51
C CYS A 122 -15.71 4.32 4.75
N VAL A 123 -15.64 3.46 3.73
CA VAL A 123 -16.03 2.04 3.83
C VAL A 123 -15.11 1.27 4.77
N GLY A 124 -13.81 1.55 4.69
CA GLY A 124 -12.78 0.91 5.50
C GLY A 124 -12.50 1.59 6.84
N LEU A 125 -13.32 2.53 7.31
CA LEU A 125 -13.02 3.41 8.43
C LEU A 125 -12.49 2.66 9.66
N LYS A 126 -13.15 1.57 10.08
CA LYS A 126 -12.72 0.76 11.22
C LYS A 126 -11.30 0.21 11.05
N LYS A 127 -11.00 -0.35 9.87
CA LYS A 127 -9.65 -0.88 9.55
C LYS A 127 -8.63 0.24 9.46
N ASN A 128 -8.99 1.37 8.85
CA ASN A 128 -8.11 2.53 8.70
C ASN A 128 -7.74 3.16 10.03
N VAL A 129 -8.69 3.27 10.97
CA VAL A 129 -8.42 3.76 12.32
C VAL A 129 -7.46 2.84 13.06
N ILE A 130 -7.67 1.52 12.99
CA ILE A 130 -6.75 0.54 13.61
C ILE A 130 -5.35 0.66 12.98
N THR A 131 -5.26 0.71 11.65
CA THR A 131 -3.98 0.88 10.94
C THR A 131 -3.29 2.17 11.35
N LEU A 132 -4.03 3.29 11.42
CA LEU A 132 -3.51 4.58 11.85
C LEU A 132 -2.98 4.52 13.29
N LEU A 133 -3.71 3.91 14.21
CA LEU A 133 -3.26 3.75 15.61
C LEU A 133 -1.96 2.95 15.69
N VAL A 134 -1.83 1.87 14.92
CA VAL A 134 -0.59 1.08 14.87
C VAL A 134 0.55 1.90 14.25
N VAL A 135 0.30 2.64 13.17
CA VAL A 135 1.30 3.53 12.55
C VAL A 135 1.77 4.59 13.56
N VAL A 136 0.85 5.27 14.24
CA VAL A 136 1.17 6.27 15.25
C VAL A 136 1.97 5.66 16.39
N PHE A 137 1.56 4.50 16.89
CA PHE A 137 2.29 3.78 17.95
C PHE A 137 3.73 3.47 17.55
N VAL A 138 3.95 2.93 16.34
CA VAL A 138 5.30 2.64 15.83
C VAL A 138 6.12 3.91 15.67
N VAL A 139 5.54 4.99 15.13
CA VAL A 139 6.24 6.28 14.97
C VAL A 139 6.63 6.88 16.31
N LEU A 140 5.75 6.82 17.31
CA LEU A 140 6.06 7.28 18.68
C LEU A 140 7.17 6.46 19.32
N LEU A 141 7.14 5.13 19.16
CA LEU A 141 8.17 4.24 19.66
C LEU A 141 9.55 4.56 19.04
N LEU A 142 9.58 4.79 17.71
CA LEU A 142 10.79 5.22 17.00
C LEU A 142 11.28 6.58 17.49
N GLY A 143 10.38 7.53 17.73
CA GLY A 143 10.70 8.85 18.29
C GLY A 143 11.37 8.72 19.65
N VAL A 144 10.82 7.89 20.55
CA VAL A 144 11.42 7.62 21.87
C VAL A 144 12.80 6.96 21.70
N MET A 145 12.95 6.00 20.79
CA MET A 145 14.25 5.36 20.53
C MET A 145 15.30 6.37 20.06
N ILE A 146 14.94 7.32 19.19
CA ILE A 146 15.87 8.36 18.71
C ILE A 146 16.30 9.28 19.86
N VAL A 147 15.37 9.67 20.73
CA VAL A 147 15.69 10.52 21.90
C VAL A 147 16.65 9.82 22.86
N LEU A 148 16.44 8.54 23.14
CA LEU A 148 17.28 7.75 24.03
C LEU A 148 18.64 7.41 23.40
N HIS A 149 18.65 7.08 22.12
CA HIS A 149 19.84 6.67 21.37
C HIS A 149 19.83 7.29 19.96
N PRO A 150 20.41 8.49 19.75
CA PRO A 150 20.36 9.20 18.46
C PRO A 150 20.85 8.38 17.26
N LEU A 151 21.79 7.44 17.46
CA LEU A 151 22.25 6.54 16.41
C LEU A 151 21.17 5.61 15.86
N SER A 152 20.07 5.39 16.60
CA SER A 152 18.93 4.61 16.13
C SER A 152 18.24 5.26 14.93
N ALA A 153 18.44 6.55 14.68
CA ALA A 153 17.92 7.23 13.50
C ALA A 153 18.41 6.60 12.16
N ILE A 154 19.55 5.91 12.18
CA ILE A 154 20.07 5.19 11.01
C ILE A 154 19.21 3.99 10.63
N ILE A 155 18.48 3.40 11.59
CA ILE A 155 17.63 2.21 11.38
C ILE A 155 16.33 2.58 10.65
N ILE A 156 15.84 3.82 10.80
CA ILE A 156 14.54 4.27 10.27
C ILE A 156 14.38 4.03 8.77
N PRO A 157 15.33 4.43 7.88
CA PRO A 157 15.18 4.21 6.44
C PRO A 157 15.31 2.74 6.04
N ILE A 158 15.84 1.86 6.89
CA ILE A 158 16.13 0.47 6.54
C ILE A 158 14.90 -0.41 6.73
N TRP A 159 14.31 -0.43 7.94
CA TRP A 159 13.26 -1.38 8.28
C TRP A 159 11.89 -0.74 8.55
N PRO A 160 11.74 0.32 9.39
CA PRO A 160 10.43 0.82 9.78
C PRO A 160 9.58 1.36 8.64
N ILE A 161 10.19 2.05 7.66
CA ILE A 161 9.46 2.60 6.50
C ILE A 161 8.85 1.46 5.68
N SER A 162 9.63 0.42 5.40
CA SER A 162 9.16 -0.74 4.64
C SER A 162 8.10 -1.53 5.41
N PHE A 163 8.28 -1.70 6.72
CA PHE A 163 7.32 -2.37 7.60
C PHE A 163 5.98 -1.63 7.64
N LEU A 164 5.98 -0.31 7.85
CA LEU A 164 4.77 0.50 7.85
C LEU A 164 4.07 0.47 6.49
N GLY A 165 4.84 0.57 5.40
CA GLY A 165 4.30 0.43 4.05
C GLY A 165 3.64 -0.93 3.82
N PHE A 166 4.27 -2.02 4.28
CA PHE A 166 3.71 -3.37 4.18
C PHE A 166 2.42 -3.52 5.00
N LEU A 167 2.40 -3.01 6.23
CA LEU A 167 1.21 -3.02 7.09
C LEU A 167 0.02 -2.30 6.42
N ILE A 168 0.28 -1.12 5.86
CA ILE A 168 -0.73 -0.34 5.13
C ILE A 168 -1.23 -1.13 3.93
N MET A 169 -0.32 -1.67 3.12
CA MET A 169 -0.65 -2.46 1.93
C MET A 169 -1.48 -3.69 2.29
N PHE A 170 -1.10 -4.43 3.32
CA PHE A 170 -1.81 -5.63 3.76
C PHE A 170 -3.24 -5.34 4.17
N ASN A 171 -3.49 -4.21 4.85
CA ASN A 171 -4.83 -3.83 5.31
C ASN A 171 -5.69 -3.16 4.23
N SER A 172 -5.10 -2.32 3.36
CA SER A 172 -5.85 -1.51 2.38
C SER A 172 -6.10 -2.26 1.07
N TYR A 173 -5.17 -3.09 0.61
CA TYR A 173 -5.23 -3.73 -0.71
C TYR A 173 -6.45 -4.64 -0.91
N PRO A 174 -6.89 -5.45 0.07
CA PRO A 174 -8.10 -6.27 -0.07
C PRO A 174 -9.37 -5.45 -0.34
N LEU A 175 -9.44 -4.22 0.18
CA LEU A 175 -10.56 -3.33 -0.11
C LEU A 175 -10.49 -2.77 -1.53
N ILE A 176 -9.29 -2.47 -2.02
CA ILE A 176 -9.08 -2.05 -3.41
C ILE A 176 -9.45 -3.18 -4.36
N GLN A 177 -9.02 -4.42 -4.09
CA GLN A 177 -9.42 -5.59 -4.87
C GLN A 177 -10.95 -5.68 -4.94
N LYS A 178 -11.61 -5.77 -3.81
CA LYS A 178 -13.06 -5.99 -3.71
C LYS A 178 -13.90 -4.89 -4.35
N TYR A 179 -13.53 -3.61 -4.24
CA TYR A 179 -14.39 -2.49 -4.64
C TYR A 179 -13.94 -1.78 -5.92
N VAL A 180 -12.72 -2.04 -6.40
CA VAL A 180 -12.18 -1.35 -7.57
C VAL A 180 -11.72 -2.34 -8.65
N ILE A 181 -10.95 -3.37 -8.27
CA ILE A 181 -10.33 -4.27 -9.24
C ILE A 181 -11.31 -5.35 -9.68
N ASP A 182 -11.95 -6.06 -8.74
CA ASP A 182 -12.87 -7.15 -9.05
C ASP A 182 -14.06 -6.67 -9.88
N PRO A 183 -14.77 -5.56 -9.55
CA PRO A 183 -15.87 -5.07 -10.39
C PRO A 183 -15.45 -4.74 -11.82
N TYR A 184 -14.21 -4.26 -12.02
CA TYR A 184 -13.68 -3.97 -13.36
C TYR A 184 -13.56 -5.22 -14.24
N TYR A 185 -13.13 -6.36 -13.65
CA TYR A 185 -13.04 -7.63 -14.36
C TYR A 185 -14.41 -8.31 -14.51
N GLU A 186 -15.25 -8.24 -13.48
CA GLU A 186 -16.62 -8.78 -13.51
C GLU A 186 -17.47 -8.15 -14.62
N GLU A 187 -17.40 -6.81 -14.80
CA GLU A 187 -18.10 -6.11 -15.91
C GLU A 187 -17.67 -6.59 -17.30
N ARG A 188 -16.47 -7.17 -17.44
CA ARG A 188 -15.92 -7.71 -18.68
C ARG A 188 -16.13 -9.21 -18.85
N GLY A 189 -16.65 -9.87 -17.82
CA GLY A 189 -16.77 -11.33 -17.78
C GLY A 189 -15.44 -12.04 -17.69
N GLU A 190 -14.41 -11.36 -17.15
CA GLU A 190 -13.05 -11.88 -16.99
C GLU A 190 -12.77 -12.17 -15.50
N SER A 191 -11.95 -13.18 -15.23
CA SER A 191 -11.42 -13.42 -13.88
C SER A 191 -10.29 -12.44 -13.57
N ASN A 192 -10.21 -11.96 -12.32
CA ASN A 192 -9.10 -11.10 -11.90
C ASN A 192 -7.77 -11.89 -11.92
N PRO A 193 -6.80 -11.50 -12.77
CA PRO A 193 -5.53 -12.23 -12.93
C PRO A 193 -4.65 -12.18 -11.66
N GLU A 194 -5.01 -11.37 -10.67
CA GLU A 194 -4.29 -11.35 -9.39
C GLU A 194 -4.54 -12.61 -8.57
N TYR A 195 -5.71 -13.25 -8.72
CA TYR A 195 -6.03 -14.49 -8.01
C TYR A 195 -5.25 -15.69 -8.52
N ALA A 196 -4.85 -15.71 -9.79
CA ALA A 196 -4.02 -16.77 -10.37
C ALA A 196 -2.66 -16.93 -9.65
N TYR A 197 -2.18 -15.91 -8.93
CA TYR A 197 -0.95 -15.99 -8.14
C TYR A 197 -1.17 -16.47 -6.70
N LEU A 198 -2.43 -16.48 -6.24
CA LEU A 198 -2.83 -16.89 -4.89
C LEU A 198 -3.44 -18.29 -4.88
N GLU A 199 -3.76 -18.83 -6.05
CA GLU A 199 -4.22 -20.22 -6.19
C GLU A 199 -3.02 -21.17 -6.01
N PRO A 200 -3.17 -22.24 -5.22
CA PRO A 200 -2.16 -23.28 -5.18
C PRO A 200 -1.95 -23.81 -6.60
N LEU A 201 -0.71 -24.05 -6.98
CA LEU A 201 -0.42 -24.73 -8.23
C LEU A 201 -1.12 -26.08 -8.20
N ASP A 202 -1.88 -26.42 -9.24
CA ASP A 202 -2.45 -27.74 -9.38
C ASP A 202 -1.31 -28.78 -9.32
N GLU A 203 -1.55 -29.89 -8.64
CA GLU A 203 -0.52 -30.95 -8.47
C GLU A 203 0.07 -31.42 -9.80
N GLU A 204 -0.69 -31.27 -10.90
CA GLU A 204 -0.25 -31.61 -12.27
C GLU A 204 0.75 -30.58 -12.83
N ASP A 205 0.68 -29.32 -12.40
CA ASP A 205 1.59 -28.24 -12.84
C ASP A 205 2.81 -28.08 -11.91
N ALA A 206 2.83 -28.75 -10.76
CA ALA A 206 3.94 -28.73 -9.84
C ALA A 206 5.10 -29.59 -10.40
N ILE A 207 6.11 -28.91 -10.95
CA ILE A 207 7.34 -29.56 -11.44
C ILE A 207 8.12 -30.24 -10.31
N PHE A 208 7.94 -29.77 -9.07
CA PHE A 208 8.55 -30.33 -7.85
C PHE A 208 7.52 -30.38 -6.73
N THR A 209 7.12 -31.57 -6.34
CA THR A 209 6.42 -31.82 -5.08
C THR A 209 7.47 -32.10 -4.00
N ASP A 210 7.67 -31.18 -3.06
CA ASP A 210 8.48 -31.44 -1.88
C ASP A 210 7.67 -32.35 -0.91
N MET A 211 7.92 -33.63 -0.99
CA MET A 211 7.30 -34.67 -0.19
C MET A 211 8.00 -34.89 1.16
N GLY A 212 8.73 -33.88 1.67
CA GLY A 212 9.33 -33.94 3.00
C GLY A 212 10.32 -35.08 3.17
N GLY A 213 11.16 -35.38 2.17
CA GLY A 213 12.21 -36.37 2.21
C GLY A 213 11.73 -37.84 2.05
N LYS A 214 10.48 -38.05 1.67
CA LYS A 214 10.00 -39.36 1.20
C LYS A 214 9.83 -39.28 -0.31
N GLU A 215 10.81 -39.79 -1.05
CA GLU A 215 10.70 -39.93 -2.50
C GLU A 215 9.51 -40.88 -2.81
N ALA A 216 8.44 -40.31 -3.39
CA ALA A 216 7.41 -41.16 -4.00
C ALA A 216 7.99 -41.83 -5.20
N PRO A 217 7.73 -43.12 -5.42
CA PRO A 217 8.20 -43.81 -6.62
C PRO A 217 7.62 -43.11 -7.86
N ILE A 218 8.49 -42.72 -8.78
CA ILE A 218 8.10 -42.13 -10.07
C ILE A 218 7.16 -43.12 -10.75
N ALA A 219 5.88 -42.79 -10.86
CA ALA A 219 4.91 -43.56 -11.60
C ALA A 219 5.40 -43.67 -13.02
N SER A 220 5.83 -44.85 -13.42
CA SER A 220 6.33 -45.08 -14.77
C SER A 220 5.20 -44.85 -15.78
N SER A 221 5.43 -43.98 -16.73
CA SER A 221 4.55 -43.67 -17.89
C SER A 221 4.38 -44.83 -18.86
N LYS A 222 4.37 -46.06 -18.39
CA LYS A 222 4.13 -47.27 -19.18
C LYS A 222 2.80 -47.86 -18.77
N GLU A 223 1.71 -47.34 -19.29
CA GLU A 223 0.49 -48.11 -19.55
C GLU A 223 -0.55 -47.29 -20.32
N LYS A 224 -0.19 -46.78 -21.46
CA LYS A 224 -1.18 -46.42 -22.51
C LYS A 224 -0.63 -46.81 -23.90
N SER A 225 -0.29 -48.09 -24.06
CA SER A 225 -0.13 -48.65 -25.39
C SER A 225 -0.49 -50.12 -25.32
N GLY A 226 -1.68 -50.47 -25.69
CA GLY A 226 -2.05 -51.87 -25.84
C GLY A 226 -3.55 -52.13 -25.79
N GLY A 227 -4.26 -51.97 -26.88
CA GLY A 227 -5.64 -52.39 -26.91
C GLY A 227 -6.42 -52.07 -28.18
N SER A 228 -5.71 -52.00 -29.31
CA SER A 228 -6.39 -52.27 -30.60
C SER A 228 -6.42 -53.77 -30.82
N LYS A 229 -7.56 -54.39 -30.66
CA LYS A 229 -7.86 -55.69 -31.29
C LYS A 229 -9.19 -55.58 -32.02
N SER A 230 -9.05 -55.68 -33.34
CA SER A 230 -10.01 -56.08 -34.35
C SER A 230 -10.90 -57.26 -33.88
N LYS A 231 -12.18 -57.11 -34.03
CA LYS A 231 -13.00 -58.03 -34.86
C LYS A 231 -14.33 -57.37 -35.12
#